data_d368c4c0f5b1a43bf0ce595606a3130c
#
_entry.id   d368c4c0f5b1a43bf0ce595606a3130c
#
_cell.length_a   1.000
_cell.length_b   1.000
_cell.length_c   1.000
_cell.angle_alpha   90.00
_cell.angle_beta   90.00
_cell.angle_gamma   90.00
#
_symmetry.space_group_name_H-M   'P 1'
#
loop_
_entity.id
_entity.type
_entity.pdbx_description
1 polymer ?
#
loop_
_entity_poly.entity_id
_entity_poly.type
_entity_poly.pdbx_seq_one_letter_code
_entity_poly.pdbx_strand_id
1 'polypeptide(L)'
;MAPLGWIYFFLVIIGAARTFLWPASAAFVAALVPREQFARAVTFNSGTFQFSSVIGPAACGLVISLAHQTAWAVYALNALASIACFILVIPIKHVHRVKPAEPVSARSLIEGFRFVFDNKIILGIITLDLFAVLLGGTVTILPIYARDIFQTGPSGLGWLRDAMPVGAVVCAFIIAHRAPLQKAGRAMLVSVAIFGVATILFGVANQNCLGTALPNAFWFWFSCAMLALAGAVDNVSVVVRQTLVQILTPDEKRGRVSAVNSLFIGTSNELGGSRSGLVAYLFTTPSFLGNAAATGAIISTVTGGIGTLLAVLAVAWLWPEIRRYGKLA
;
A
#
# COMPACT_ATOMS: atom_id res chain seq x y z
N MET A 1 18.21 4.06 -27.53
CA MET A 1 16.97 4.05 -26.70
C MET A 1 16.24 2.74 -26.97
N ALA A 2 15.99 1.92 -25.97
CA ALA A 2 15.14 0.74 -26.17
C ALA A 2 13.74 1.22 -26.60
N PRO A 3 13.10 0.62 -27.62
CA PRO A 3 11.76 1.03 -28.03
C PRO A 3 10.80 0.82 -26.86
N LEU A 4 9.92 1.78 -26.63
CA LEU A 4 8.95 1.83 -25.52
C LEU A 4 8.15 0.51 -25.38
N GLY A 5 7.94 -0.18 -26.51
CA GLY A 5 7.28 -1.48 -26.57
C GLY A 5 7.95 -2.58 -25.75
N TRP A 6 9.28 -2.63 -25.69
CA TRP A 6 9.99 -3.61 -24.87
C TRP A 6 9.77 -3.40 -23.38
N ILE A 7 9.67 -2.14 -22.96
CA ILE A 7 9.39 -1.81 -21.56
C ILE A 7 7.99 -2.33 -21.17
N TYR A 8 6.98 -2.07 -21.98
CA TYR A 8 5.62 -2.58 -21.75
C TYR A 8 5.56 -4.11 -21.81
N PHE A 9 6.27 -4.73 -22.74
CA PHE A 9 6.34 -6.18 -22.82
C PHE A 9 6.89 -6.82 -21.54
N PHE A 10 8.02 -6.32 -21.02
CA PHE A 10 8.56 -6.82 -19.75
C PHE A 10 7.68 -6.52 -18.57
N LEU A 11 7.01 -5.36 -18.52
CA LEU A 11 6.06 -5.03 -17.46
C LEU A 11 4.87 -6.01 -17.43
N VAL A 12 4.36 -6.42 -18.58
CA VAL A 12 3.28 -7.42 -18.68
C VAL A 12 3.77 -8.78 -18.14
N ILE A 13 4.97 -9.23 -18.52
CA ILE A 13 5.54 -10.49 -18.04
C ILE A 13 5.73 -10.44 -16.51
N ILE A 14 6.29 -9.35 -15.99
CA ILE A 14 6.48 -9.17 -14.55
C ILE A 14 5.13 -9.16 -13.82
N GLY A 15 4.14 -8.46 -14.36
CA GLY A 15 2.78 -8.43 -13.80
C GLY A 15 2.14 -9.82 -13.76
N ALA A 16 2.21 -10.57 -14.85
CA ALA A 16 1.73 -11.93 -14.92
C ALA A 16 2.43 -12.84 -13.90
N ALA A 17 3.76 -12.79 -13.81
CA ALA A 17 4.52 -13.57 -12.84
C ALA A 17 4.14 -13.24 -11.38
N ARG A 18 3.95 -11.96 -11.07
CA ARG A 18 3.52 -11.51 -9.73
C ARG A 18 2.14 -12.02 -9.33
N THR A 19 1.23 -12.16 -10.28
CA THR A 19 -0.12 -12.68 -10.03
C THR A 19 -0.08 -14.11 -9.47
N PHE A 20 0.89 -14.93 -9.90
CA PHE A 20 1.07 -16.29 -9.40
C PHE A 20 1.97 -16.35 -8.16
N LEU A 21 2.94 -15.45 -8.04
CA LEU A 21 3.94 -15.48 -6.99
C LEU A 21 3.33 -15.33 -5.59
N TRP A 22 2.39 -14.40 -5.43
CA TRP A 22 1.81 -14.08 -4.14
C TRP A 22 0.96 -15.23 -3.54
N PRO A 23 0.01 -15.82 -4.27
CA PRO A 23 -0.74 -17.00 -3.80
C PRO A 23 0.16 -18.23 -3.59
N ALA A 24 1.13 -18.44 -4.50
CA ALA A 24 2.07 -19.56 -4.39
C ALA A 24 2.94 -19.44 -3.14
N SER A 25 3.46 -18.25 -2.83
CA SER A 25 4.25 -18.00 -1.62
C SER A 25 3.45 -18.26 -0.35
N ALA A 26 2.21 -17.78 -0.29
CA ALA A 26 1.33 -18.03 0.86
C ALA A 26 1.02 -19.51 1.05
N ALA A 27 0.73 -20.23 -0.03
CA ALA A 27 0.50 -21.68 0.00
C ALA A 27 1.77 -22.44 0.39
N PHE A 28 2.93 -22.03 -0.08
CA PHE A 28 4.21 -22.64 0.22
C PHE A 28 4.56 -22.52 1.70
N VAL A 29 4.41 -21.34 2.30
CA VAL A 29 4.60 -21.16 3.76
C VAL A 29 3.68 -22.09 4.55
N ALA A 30 2.40 -22.19 4.16
CA ALA A 30 1.45 -23.07 4.82
C ALA A 30 1.80 -24.56 4.69
N ALA A 31 2.46 -24.94 3.60
CA ALA A 31 2.89 -26.34 3.35
C ALA A 31 4.20 -26.72 4.04
N LEU A 32 5.04 -25.74 4.37
CA LEU A 32 6.34 -25.98 5.00
C LEU A 32 6.27 -26.16 6.51
N VAL A 33 5.25 -25.57 7.17
CA VAL A 33 5.23 -25.44 8.62
C VAL A 33 4.09 -26.27 9.24
N PRO A 34 4.34 -27.02 10.34
CA PRO A 34 3.29 -27.69 11.10
C PRO A 34 2.25 -26.68 11.61
N ARG A 35 1.00 -27.14 11.79
CA ARG A 35 -0.12 -26.27 12.22
C ARG A 35 0.16 -25.52 13.52
N GLU A 36 0.87 -26.14 14.45
CA GLU A 36 1.21 -25.56 15.76
C GLU A 36 2.16 -24.35 15.64
N GLN A 37 2.97 -24.31 14.58
CA GLN A 37 3.94 -23.25 14.33
C GLN A 37 3.47 -22.25 13.26
N PHE A 38 2.30 -22.46 12.66
CA PHE A 38 1.81 -21.63 11.56
C PHE A 38 1.70 -20.14 11.94
N ALA A 39 1.20 -19.84 13.14
CA ALA A 39 1.12 -18.47 13.61
C ALA A 39 2.50 -17.78 13.69
N ARG A 40 3.53 -18.50 14.14
CA ARG A 40 4.91 -18.00 14.16
C ARG A 40 5.44 -17.75 12.74
N ALA A 41 5.18 -18.66 11.81
CA ALA A 41 5.61 -18.51 10.41
C ALA A 41 4.96 -17.31 9.75
N VAL A 42 3.67 -17.09 9.97
CA VAL A 42 2.94 -15.90 9.46
C VAL A 42 3.51 -14.61 10.07
N THR A 43 3.78 -14.59 11.38
CA THR A 43 4.39 -13.42 12.04
C THR A 43 5.78 -13.14 11.48
N PHE A 44 6.61 -14.16 11.30
CA PHE A 44 7.95 -14.01 10.73
C PHE A 44 7.90 -13.51 9.28
N ASN A 45 7.01 -14.08 8.46
CA ASN A 45 6.81 -13.63 7.07
C ASN A 45 6.34 -12.18 6.99
N SER A 46 5.40 -11.79 7.85
CA SER A 46 4.94 -10.40 7.94
C SER A 46 6.05 -9.45 8.40
N GLY A 47 6.85 -9.86 9.39
CA GLY A 47 8.00 -9.09 9.85
C GLY A 47 9.06 -8.91 8.75
N THR A 48 9.37 -9.99 8.02
CA THR A 48 10.29 -9.93 6.87
C THR A 48 9.77 -9.00 5.78
N PHE A 49 8.48 -9.06 5.47
CA PHE A 49 7.86 -8.15 4.50
C PHE A 49 8.00 -6.68 4.92
N GLN A 50 7.69 -6.36 6.18
CA GLN A 50 7.82 -5.00 6.71
C GLN A 50 9.28 -4.51 6.70
N PHE A 51 10.21 -5.36 7.13
CA PHE A 51 11.64 -5.06 7.10
C PHE A 51 12.13 -4.78 5.67
N SER A 52 11.73 -5.61 4.70
CA SER A 52 12.07 -5.44 3.30
C SER A 52 11.44 -4.18 2.70
N SER A 53 10.23 -3.82 3.13
CA SER A 53 9.54 -2.61 2.67
C SER A 53 10.23 -1.32 3.12
N VAL A 54 10.91 -1.35 4.27
CA VAL A 54 11.70 -0.20 4.78
C VAL A 54 13.09 -0.17 4.16
N ILE A 55 13.80 -1.32 4.13
CA ILE A 55 15.19 -1.36 3.65
C ILE A 55 15.29 -1.30 2.13
N GLY A 56 14.31 -1.88 1.41
CA GLY A 56 14.36 -2.00 -0.04
C GLY A 56 14.54 -0.66 -0.77
N PRO A 57 13.65 0.32 -0.58
CA PRO A 57 13.75 1.62 -1.24
C PRO A 57 15.00 2.41 -0.82
N ALA A 58 15.40 2.37 0.45
CA ALA A 58 16.63 3.00 0.93
C ALA A 58 17.87 2.40 0.26
N ALA A 59 17.97 1.06 0.24
CA ALA A 59 19.04 0.35 -0.43
C ALA A 59 19.06 0.63 -1.94
N CYS A 60 17.90 0.67 -2.58
CA CYS A 60 17.78 1.02 -4.00
C CYS A 60 18.31 2.42 -4.28
N GLY A 61 17.90 3.42 -3.48
CA GLY A 61 18.37 4.80 -3.61
C GLY A 61 19.89 4.91 -3.44
N LEU A 62 20.43 4.20 -2.45
CA LEU A 62 21.88 4.15 -2.20
C LEU A 62 22.65 3.51 -3.36
N VAL A 63 22.19 2.35 -3.86
CA VAL A 63 22.85 1.65 -4.98
C VAL A 63 22.85 2.51 -6.25
N ILE A 64 21.75 3.19 -6.58
CA ILE A 64 21.68 4.09 -7.73
C ILE A 64 22.65 5.26 -7.55
N SER A 65 22.72 5.83 -6.34
CA SER A 65 23.63 6.92 -6.00
C SER A 65 25.10 6.51 -6.19
N LEU A 66 25.49 5.33 -5.69
CA LEU A 66 26.84 4.77 -5.85
C LEU A 66 27.17 4.36 -7.27
N ALA A 67 26.18 3.94 -8.07
CA ALA A 67 26.34 3.54 -9.45
C ALA A 67 26.25 4.71 -10.45
N HIS A 68 26.73 5.88 -10.06
CA HIS A 68 26.76 7.08 -10.92
C HIS A 68 25.40 7.44 -11.53
N GLN A 69 24.34 7.39 -10.73
CA GLN A 69 22.95 7.71 -11.11
C GLN A 69 22.37 6.76 -12.19
N THR A 70 22.91 5.57 -12.33
CA THR A 70 22.43 4.57 -13.29
C THR A 70 21.61 3.47 -12.62
N ALA A 71 20.50 3.08 -13.21
CA ALA A 71 19.58 2.09 -12.63
C ALA A 71 20.00 0.63 -12.87
N TRP A 72 20.95 0.37 -13.81
CA TRP A 72 21.32 -0.99 -14.19
C TRP A 72 21.81 -1.86 -13.02
N ALA A 73 22.55 -1.26 -12.08
CA ALA A 73 23.08 -1.96 -10.91
C ALA A 73 21.96 -2.51 -10.00
N VAL A 74 20.86 -1.78 -9.85
CA VAL A 74 19.69 -2.23 -9.09
C VAL A 74 19.01 -3.40 -9.79
N TYR A 75 18.85 -3.34 -11.12
CA TYR A 75 18.28 -4.46 -11.88
C TYR A 75 19.17 -5.70 -11.83
N ALA A 76 20.49 -5.54 -11.92
CA ALA A 76 21.44 -6.64 -11.79
C ALA A 76 21.38 -7.26 -10.39
N LEU A 77 21.38 -6.44 -9.34
CA LEU A 77 21.26 -6.92 -7.96
C LEU A 77 19.93 -7.67 -7.72
N ASN A 78 18.83 -7.14 -8.23
CA ASN A 78 17.52 -7.80 -8.13
C ASN A 78 17.50 -9.14 -8.90
N ALA A 79 18.11 -9.21 -10.07
CA ALA A 79 18.23 -10.45 -10.83
C ALA A 79 19.06 -11.50 -10.08
N LEU A 80 20.21 -11.11 -9.51
CA LEU A 80 21.05 -11.98 -8.70
C LEU A 80 20.33 -12.48 -7.45
N ALA A 81 19.63 -11.59 -6.74
CA ALA A 81 18.85 -11.95 -5.56
C ALA A 81 17.70 -12.93 -5.91
N SER A 82 17.04 -12.72 -7.05
CA SER A 82 15.98 -13.60 -7.53
C SER A 82 16.52 -15.00 -7.91
N ILE A 83 17.66 -15.06 -8.57
CA ILE A 83 18.35 -16.32 -8.89
C ILE A 83 18.79 -17.04 -7.60
N ALA A 84 19.37 -16.31 -6.65
CA ALA A 84 19.76 -16.88 -5.36
C ALA A 84 18.56 -17.43 -4.61
N CYS A 85 17.43 -16.69 -4.57
CA CYS A 85 16.19 -17.15 -3.97
C CYS A 85 15.69 -18.45 -4.65
N PHE A 86 15.70 -18.48 -5.97
CA PHE A 86 15.32 -19.68 -6.74
C PHE A 86 16.19 -20.89 -6.38
N ILE A 87 17.52 -20.73 -6.35
CA ILE A 87 18.46 -21.78 -5.98
C ILE A 87 18.22 -22.28 -4.56
N LEU A 88 17.95 -21.38 -3.61
CA LEU A 88 17.69 -21.72 -2.21
C LEU A 88 16.37 -22.48 -2.02
N VAL A 89 15.40 -22.30 -2.89
CA VAL A 89 14.10 -23.00 -2.83
C VAL A 89 14.19 -24.41 -3.39
N ILE A 90 15.07 -24.69 -4.38
CA ILE A 90 15.22 -26.02 -5.02
C ILE A 90 15.44 -27.18 -4.02
N PRO A 91 16.34 -27.08 -3.01
CA PRO A 91 16.61 -28.20 -2.09
C PRO A 91 15.51 -28.45 -1.08
N ILE A 92 14.47 -27.64 -0.99
CA ILE A 92 13.38 -27.81 -0.02
C ILE A 92 12.50 -28.99 -0.44
N LYS A 93 12.74 -30.14 0.18
CA LYS A 93 12.12 -31.42 -0.21
C LYS A 93 10.85 -31.76 0.56
N HIS A 94 10.57 -31.12 1.67
CA HIS A 94 9.50 -31.57 2.56
C HIS A 94 8.34 -30.59 2.58
N VAL A 95 7.21 -31.14 2.20
CA VAL A 95 5.95 -30.39 2.20
C VAL A 95 4.96 -31.18 3.06
N HIS A 96 4.52 -30.58 4.14
CA HIS A 96 3.38 -31.13 4.87
C HIS A 96 2.17 -31.16 3.93
N ARG A 97 1.56 -32.32 3.73
CA ARG A 97 0.31 -32.43 2.96
C ARG A 97 -0.78 -31.64 3.70
N VAL A 98 -0.93 -30.40 3.34
CA VAL A 98 -2.13 -29.65 3.68
C VAL A 98 -3.27 -30.36 2.96
N LYS A 99 -4.31 -30.81 3.70
CA LYS A 99 -5.56 -31.22 3.03
C LYS A 99 -5.89 -30.13 2.02
N PRO A 100 -6.19 -30.49 0.76
CA PRO A 100 -6.55 -29.48 -0.23
C PRO A 100 -7.65 -28.61 0.38
N ALA A 101 -7.38 -27.33 0.56
CA ALA A 101 -8.47 -26.39 0.75
C ALA A 101 -9.40 -26.62 -0.44
N GLU A 102 -10.70 -26.63 -0.22
CA GLU A 102 -11.65 -26.76 -1.31
C GLU A 102 -11.21 -25.84 -2.44
N PRO A 103 -11.10 -26.35 -3.68
CA PRO A 103 -10.58 -25.54 -4.78
C PRO A 103 -11.37 -24.25 -4.83
N VAL A 104 -10.65 -23.12 -4.92
CA VAL A 104 -11.26 -21.80 -5.09
C VAL A 104 -12.04 -21.86 -6.41
N SER A 105 -13.30 -22.24 -6.33
CA SER A 105 -14.19 -22.30 -7.47
C SER A 105 -14.83 -20.91 -7.66
N ALA A 106 -15.23 -20.59 -8.87
CA ALA A 106 -16.01 -19.36 -9.13
C ALA A 106 -17.23 -19.28 -8.20
N ARG A 107 -17.83 -20.42 -7.86
CA ARG A 107 -18.96 -20.50 -6.92
C ARG A 107 -18.55 -20.10 -5.50
N SER A 108 -17.39 -20.53 -5.02
CA SER A 108 -16.89 -20.16 -3.68
C SER A 108 -16.55 -18.68 -3.57
N LEU A 109 -16.06 -18.06 -4.65
CA LEU A 109 -15.84 -16.61 -4.72
C LEU A 109 -17.18 -15.86 -4.70
N ILE A 110 -18.16 -16.29 -5.47
CA ILE A 110 -19.50 -15.69 -5.48
C ILE A 110 -20.16 -15.74 -4.10
N GLU A 111 -20.00 -16.85 -3.37
CA GLU A 111 -20.48 -16.96 -1.99
C GLU A 111 -19.75 -15.99 -1.04
N GLY A 112 -18.44 -15.80 -1.23
CA GLY A 112 -17.67 -14.79 -0.51
C GLY A 112 -18.14 -13.36 -0.80
N PHE A 113 -18.36 -13.02 -2.07
CA PHE A 113 -18.92 -11.74 -2.48
C PHE A 113 -20.30 -11.53 -1.87
N ARG A 114 -21.20 -12.50 -1.99
CA ARG A 114 -22.55 -12.42 -1.43
C ARG A 114 -22.51 -12.15 0.08
N PHE A 115 -21.67 -12.86 0.82
CA PHE A 115 -21.52 -12.63 2.26
C PHE A 115 -21.02 -11.22 2.59
N VAL A 116 -20.06 -10.68 1.82
CA VAL A 116 -19.55 -9.32 1.98
C VAL A 116 -20.66 -8.31 1.71
N PHE A 117 -21.45 -8.48 0.65
CA PHE A 117 -22.55 -7.57 0.30
C PHE A 117 -23.73 -7.64 1.28
N ASP A 118 -24.01 -8.82 1.85
CA ASP A 118 -25.06 -9.02 2.84
C ASP A 118 -24.69 -8.41 4.21
N ASN A 119 -23.38 -8.27 4.51
CA ASN A 119 -22.90 -7.71 5.79
C ASN A 119 -22.52 -6.24 5.63
N LYS A 120 -23.43 -5.34 6.04
CA LYS A 120 -23.26 -3.88 5.91
C LYS A 120 -21.97 -3.34 6.50
N ILE A 121 -21.51 -3.90 7.63
CA ILE A 121 -20.28 -3.44 8.29
C ILE A 121 -19.06 -3.85 7.47
N ILE A 122 -18.99 -5.13 7.05
CA ILE A 122 -17.88 -5.62 6.23
C ILE A 122 -17.85 -4.87 4.89
N LEU A 123 -18.99 -4.70 4.24
CA LEU A 123 -19.07 -3.94 3.01
C LEU A 123 -18.57 -2.51 3.17
N GLY A 124 -19.02 -1.82 4.21
CA GLY A 124 -18.65 -0.43 4.46
C GLY A 124 -17.15 -0.25 4.75
N ILE A 125 -16.53 -1.15 5.53
CA ILE A 125 -15.09 -1.07 5.82
C ILE A 125 -14.22 -1.40 4.60
N ILE A 126 -14.62 -2.39 3.78
CA ILE A 126 -13.92 -2.73 2.53
C ILE A 126 -14.07 -1.60 1.52
N THR A 127 -15.27 -1.02 1.41
CA THR A 127 -15.55 0.12 0.52
C THR A 127 -14.75 1.35 0.92
N LEU A 128 -14.64 1.64 2.22
CA LEU A 128 -13.83 2.74 2.70
C LEU A 128 -12.36 2.59 2.28
N ASP A 129 -11.79 1.40 2.47
CA ASP A 129 -10.42 1.11 2.09
C ASP A 129 -10.20 1.19 0.58
N LEU A 130 -11.11 0.57 -0.18
CA LEU A 130 -11.07 0.62 -1.65
C LEU A 130 -10.95 2.06 -2.14
N PHE A 131 -11.85 2.94 -1.68
CA PHE A 131 -11.85 4.32 -2.14
C PHE A 131 -10.71 5.15 -1.53
N ALA A 132 -10.31 4.90 -0.29
CA ALA A 132 -9.17 5.58 0.32
C ALA A 132 -7.88 5.32 -0.44
N VAL A 133 -7.61 4.06 -0.80
CA VAL A 133 -6.41 3.67 -1.56
C VAL A 133 -6.51 4.08 -3.02
N LEU A 134 -7.69 3.87 -3.66
CA LEU A 134 -7.94 4.25 -5.05
C LEU A 134 -7.73 5.76 -5.27
N LEU A 135 -8.19 6.58 -4.33
CA LEU A 135 -8.13 8.03 -4.47
C LEU A 135 -6.85 8.60 -3.86
N GLY A 136 -6.41 8.11 -2.70
CA GLY A 136 -5.27 8.62 -1.95
C GLY A 136 -3.90 8.07 -2.33
N GLY A 137 -3.82 7.12 -3.27
CA GLY A 137 -2.55 6.48 -3.66
C GLY A 137 -1.55 7.47 -4.27
N THR A 138 -0.44 7.75 -3.56
CA THR A 138 0.58 8.73 -3.98
C THR A 138 1.89 8.10 -4.46
N VAL A 139 2.09 6.80 -4.20
CA VAL A 139 3.37 6.11 -4.43
C VAL A 139 3.85 6.20 -5.87
N THR A 140 2.95 6.13 -6.84
CA THR A 140 3.26 6.16 -8.28
C THR A 140 3.84 7.51 -8.74
N ILE A 141 3.50 8.60 -8.06
CA ILE A 141 3.93 9.96 -8.44
C ILE A 141 5.11 10.48 -7.62
N LEU A 142 5.58 9.74 -6.60
CA LEU A 142 6.75 10.11 -5.81
C LEU A 142 8.02 10.38 -6.65
N PRO A 143 8.29 9.67 -7.77
CA PRO A 143 9.42 10.00 -8.64
C PRO A 143 9.37 11.43 -9.19
N ILE A 144 8.16 11.95 -9.51
CA ILE A 144 7.98 13.33 -9.99
C ILE A 144 8.29 14.31 -8.86
N TYR A 145 7.85 14.03 -7.63
CA TYR A 145 8.17 14.85 -6.46
C TYR A 145 9.67 14.90 -6.20
N ALA A 146 10.37 13.76 -6.23
CA ALA A 146 11.80 13.71 -5.99
C ALA A 146 12.63 14.43 -7.06
N ARG A 147 12.23 14.28 -8.33
CA ARG A 147 12.96 14.82 -9.49
C ARG A 147 12.63 16.29 -9.77
N ASP A 148 11.33 16.60 -9.87
CA ASP A 148 10.87 17.87 -10.46
C ASP A 148 10.48 18.91 -9.40
N ILE A 149 10.05 18.48 -8.19
CA ILE A 149 9.62 19.38 -7.12
C ILE A 149 10.78 19.63 -6.14
N PHE A 150 11.34 18.57 -5.55
CA PHE A 150 12.39 18.69 -4.54
C PHE A 150 13.81 18.66 -5.11
N GLN A 151 13.99 18.14 -6.31
CA GLN A 151 15.30 18.05 -6.99
C GLN A 151 16.35 17.27 -6.17
N THR A 152 15.91 16.24 -5.43
CA THR A 152 16.74 15.47 -4.51
C THR A 152 17.33 14.19 -5.12
N GLY A 153 16.95 13.88 -6.36
CA GLY A 153 17.46 12.70 -7.07
C GLY A 153 17.00 11.36 -6.48
N PRO A 154 17.71 10.26 -6.80
CA PRO A 154 17.32 8.90 -6.38
C PRO A 154 17.36 8.67 -4.87
N SER A 155 18.30 9.28 -4.16
CA SER A 155 18.36 9.18 -2.69
C SER A 155 17.15 9.83 -2.03
N GLY A 156 16.70 10.98 -2.51
CA GLY A 156 15.48 11.62 -2.03
C GLY A 156 14.23 10.80 -2.33
N LEU A 157 14.17 10.13 -3.48
CA LEU A 157 13.08 9.19 -3.79
C LEU A 157 13.06 8.02 -2.79
N GLY A 158 14.24 7.51 -2.38
CA GLY A 158 14.34 6.49 -1.35
C GLY A 158 13.68 6.94 -0.05
N TRP A 159 14.06 8.12 0.47
CA TRP A 159 13.47 8.68 1.69
C TRP A 159 11.96 8.89 1.60
N LEU A 160 11.46 9.42 0.48
CA LEU A 160 10.01 9.60 0.27
C LEU A 160 9.27 8.27 0.25
N ARG A 161 9.83 7.23 -0.37
CA ARG A 161 9.24 5.89 -0.41
C ARG A 161 9.26 5.19 0.94
N ASP A 162 10.32 5.37 1.72
CA ASP A 162 10.47 4.75 3.03
C ASP A 162 9.63 5.42 4.10
N ALA A 163 9.25 6.68 3.92
CA ALA A 163 8.52 7.44 4.92
C ALA A 163 7.21 6.76 5.35
N MET A 164 6.40 6.26 4.40
CA MET A 164 5.14 5.56 4.73
C MET A 164 5.37 4.24 5.48
N PRO A 165 6.21 3.30 5.01
CA PRO A 165 6.53 2.08 5.75
C PRO A 165 7.10 2.35 7.15
N VAL A 166 7.99 3.33 7.30
CA VAL A 166 8.54 3.71 8.61
C VAL A 166 7.43 4.16 9.56
N GLY A 167 6.53 5.03 9.09
CA GLY A 167 5.38 5.45 9.87
C GLY A 167 4.48 4.29 10.29
N ALA A 168 4.22 3.36 9.36
CA ALA A 168 3.42 2.17 9.62
C ALA A 168 4.06 1.25 10.68
N VAL A 169 5.38 1.02 10.61
CA VAL A 169 6.12 0.21 11.60
C VAL A 169 6.09 0.85 12.99
N VAL A 170 6.36 2.16 13.07
CA VAL A 170 6.30 2.89 14.35
C VAL A 170 4.90 2.80 14.95
N CYS A 171 3.87 3.00 14.14
CA CYS A 171 2.49 2.89 14.59
C CYS A 171 2.13 1.47 15.04
N ALA A 172 2.55 0.44 14.29
CA ALA A 172 2.34 -0.96 14.65
C ALA A 172 2.97 -1.29 16.02
N PHE A 173 4.19 -0.80 16.28
CA PHE A 173 4.85 -0.96 17.55
C PHE A 173 4.09 -0.28 18.69
N ILE A 174 3.59 0.94 18.47
CA ILE A 174 2.78 1.67 19.46
C ILE A 174 1.48 0.92 19.75
N ILE A 175 0.77 0.43 18.72
CA ILE A 175 -0.49 -0.31 18.88
C ILE A 175 -0.26 -1.61 19.65
N ALA A 176 0.84 -2.33 19.35
CA ALA A 176 1.17 -3.60 20.02
C ALA A 176 1.36 -3.45 21.54
N HIS A 177 1.77 -2.26 22.00
CA HIS A 177 1.98 -1.96 23.44
C HIS A 177 0.80 -1.21 24.08
N ARG A 178 -0.29 -0.99 23.35
CA ARG A 178 -1.48 -0.32 23.88
C ARG A 178 -2.66 -1.29 24.03
N ALA A 179 -3.56 -0.93 24.94
CA ALA A 179 -4.83 -1.65 25.12
C ALA A 179 -5.66 -1.62 23.82
N PRO A 180 -6.47 -2.66 23.56
CA PRO A 180 -7.34 -2.72 22.39
C PRO A 180 -8.22 -1.49 22.22
N LEU A 181 -8.41 -1.08 20.98
CA LEU A 181 -9.18 0.11 20.64
C LEU A 181 -10.65 -0.02 21.09
N GLN A 182 -11.08 0.88 21.96
CA GLN A 182 -12.44 0.87 22.55
C GLN A 182 -13.53 1.29 21.55
N LYS A 183 -13.16 2.04 20.50
CA LYS A 183 -14.06 2.60 19.47
C LYS A 183 -13.49 2.36 18.09
N ALA A 184 -13.39 1.10 17.71
CA ALA A 184 -12.69 0.67 16.50
C ALA A 184 -13.19 1.34 15.22
N GLY A 185 -14.50 1.41 15.02
CA GLY A 185 -15.07 2.02 13.83
C GLY A 185 -14.78 3.53 13.71
N ARG A 186 -14.83 4.26 14.83
CA ARG A 186 -14.44 5.69 14.83
C ARG A 186 -12.93 5.86 14.61
N ALA A 187 -12.10 5.01 15.21
CA ALA A 187 -10.67 5.05 15.03
C ALA A 187 -10.30 4.87 13.55
N MET A 188 -10.93 3.93 12.86
CA MET A 188 -10.74 3.69 11.44
C MET A 188 -11.13 4.92 10.60
N LEU A 189 -12.33 5.48 10.79
CA LEU A 189 -12.79 6.65 10.04
C LEU A 189 -11.88 7.87 10.26
N VAL A 190 -11.49 8.13 11.51
CA VAL A 190 -10.57 9.23 11.86
C VAL A 190 -9.19 9.00 11.23
N SER A 191 -8.68 7.77 11.28
CA SER A 191 -7.39 7.43 10.66
C SER A 191 -7.39 7.69 9.16
N VAL A 192 -8.44 7.26 8.43
CA VAL A 192 -8.56 7.50 6.99
C VAL A 192 -8.77 9.00 6.70
N ALA A 193 -9.46 9.75 7.56
CA ALA A 193 -9.58 11.20 7.41
C ALA A 193 -8.21 11.88 7.58
N ILE A 194 -7.43 11.52 8.60
CA ILE A 194 -6.07 12.05 8.80
C ILE A 194 -5.17 11.66 7.62
N PHE A 195 -5.30 10.44 7.09
CA PHE A 195 -4.60 10.01 5.87
C PHE A 195 -4.89 10.94 4.69
N GLY A 196 -6.18 11.27 4.44
CA GLY A 196 -6.58 12.21 3.40
C GLY A 196 -5.99 13.61 3.60
N VAL A 197 -6.02 14.13 4.83
CA VAL A 197 -5.42 15.44 5.17
C VAL A 197 -3.91 15.43 4.98
N ALA A 198 -3.22 14.38 5.48
CA ALA A 198 -1.78 14.23 5.32
C ALA A 198 -1.37 14.16 3.85
N THR A 199 -2.18 13.48 3.01
CA THR A 199 -2.00 13.41 1.56
C THR A 199 -2.13 14.80 0.92
N ILE A 200 -3.12 15.61 1.31
CA ILE A 200 -3.28 16.98 0.81
C ILE A 200 -2.08 17.83 1.23
N LEU A 201 -1.68 17.78 2.50
CA LEU A 201 -0.55 18.55 3.02
C LEU A 201 0.77 18.15 2.32
N PHE A 202 0.98 16.87 2.08
CA PHE A 202 2.08 16.40 1.23
C PHE A 202 2.01 16.99 -0.18
N GLY A 203 0.81 17.01 -0.79
CA GLY A 203 0.60 17.52 -2.15
C GLY A 203 0.98 18.98 -2.31
N VAL A 204 0.67 19.83 -1.33
CA VAL A 204 0.94 21.28 -1.38
C VAL A 204 2.28 21.69 -0.77
N ALA A 205 3.03 20.76 -0.19
CA ALA A 205 4.27 21.01 0.54
C ALA A 205 5.45 21.34 -0.39
N ASN A 206 5.43 22.51 -1.00
CA ASN A 206 6.53 23.02 -1.83
C ASN A 206 6.54 24.57 -1.84
N GLN A 207 7.72 25.13 -2.09
CA GLN A 207 7.92 26.60 -2.11
C GLN A 207 6.99 27.32 -3.08
N ASN A 208 6.85 26.76 -4.28
CA ASN A 208 6.10 27.41 -5.36
C ASN A 208 4.59 27.43 -5.10
N CYS A 209 4.07 26.39 -4.41
CA CYS A 209 2.65 26.31 -4.09
C CYS A 209 2.25 27.26 -2.96
N LEU A 210 3.09 27.39 -1.93
CA LEU A 210 2.78 28.16 -0.73
C LEU A 210 3.41 29.56 -0.74
N GLY A 211 4.20 29.91 -1.77
CA GLY A 211 4.81 31.22 -1.91
C GLY A 211 5.72 31.63 -0.74
N THR A 212 6.35 30.66 -0.06
CA THR A 212 7.11 30.90 1.17
C THR A 212 8.61 30.98 0.89
N ALA A 213 9.33 31.76 1.68
CA ALA A 213 10.79 31.88 1.64
C ALA A 213 11.52 30.71 2.33
N LEU A 214 10.81 29.67 2.79
CA LEU A 214 11.42 28.53 3.47
C LEU A 214 12.24 27.68 2.49
N PRO A 215 13.40 27.14 2.93
CA PRO A 215 14.27 26.34 2.06
C PRO A 215 13.59 25.06 1.57
N ASN A 216 13.94 24.59 0.38
CA ASN A 216 13.39 23.38 -0.23
C ASN A 216 13.59 22.13 0.64
N ALA A 217 14.71 22.10 1.40
CA ALA A 217 14.99 21.04 2.36
C ALA A 217 13.92 20.94 3.48
N PHE A 218 13.38 22.08 3.95
CA PHE A 218 12.30 22.08 4.92
C PHE A 218 11.05 21.38 4.35
N TRP A 219 10.66 21.73 3.13
CA TRP A 219 9.50 21.14 2.49
C TRP A 219 9.67 19.65 2.18
N PHE A 220 10.88 19.24 1.85
CA PHE A 220 11.21 17.83 1.66
C PHE A 220 10.99 17.01 2.95
N TRP A 221 11.56 17.46 4.08
CA TRP A 221 11.40 16.76 5.36
C TRP A 221 9.96 16.84 5.90
N PHE A 222 9.28 17.96 5.67
CA PHE A 222 7.86 18.08 5.98
C PHE A 222 7.03 17.06 5.18
N SER A 223 7.34 16.89 3.91
CA SER A 223 6.70 15.88 3.04
C SER A 223 6.97 14.46 3.53
N CYS A 224 8.21 14.14 3.92
CA CYS A 224 8.53 12.87 4.55
C CYS A 224 7.73 12.64 5.84
N ALA A 225 7.59 13.68 6.68
CA ALA A 225 6.78 13.61 7.90
C ALA A 225 5.29 13.38 7.60
N MET A 226 4.73 14.03 6.59
CA MET A 226 3.32 13.83 6.17
C MET A 226 3.11 12.41 5.60
N LEU A 227 4.04 11.89 4.82
CA LEU A 227 3.99 10.51 4.33
C LEU A 227 4.13 9.50 5.48
N ALA A 228 5.01 9.74 6.44
CA ALA A 228 5.13 8.90 7.64
C ALA A 228 3.85 8.92 8.47
N LEU A 229 3.24 10.08 8.65
CA LEU A 229 1.94 10.21 9.32
C LEU A 229 0.85 9.44 8.54
N ALA A 230 0.81 9.58 7.22
CA ALA A 230 -0.12 8.84 6.37
C ALA A 230 0.05 7.33 6.55
N GLY A 231 1.28 6.81 6.51
CA GLY A 231 1.56 5.40 6.75
C GLY A 231 1.19 4.92 8.16
N ALA A 232 1.43 5.75 9.18
CA ALA A 232 1.06 5.46 10.56
C ALA A 232 -0.45 5.29 10.72
N VAL A 233 -1.24 6.23 10.20
CA VAL A 233 -2.71 6.18 10.34
C VAL A 233 -3.35 5.15 9.41
N ASP A 234 -2.75 4.88 8.25
CA ASP A 234 -3.16 3.78 7.38
C ASP A 234 -3.01 2.44 8.09
N ASN A 235 -1.90 2.20 8.79
CA ASN A 235 -1.71 0.99 9.58
C ASN A 235 -2.80 0.79 10.64
N VAL A 236 -3.26 1.85 11.32
CA VAL A 236 -4.43 1.77 12.23
C VAL A 236 -5.66 1.26 11.48
N SER A 237 -5.96 1.83 10.31
CA SER A 237 -7.09 1.44 9.48
C SER A 237 -6.99 -0.03 9.07
N VAL A 238 -5.81 -0.47 8.61
CA VAL A 238 -5.53 -1.86 8.20
C VAL A 238 -5.75 -2.83 9.36
N VAL A 239 -5.20 -2.55 10.55
CA VAL A 239 -5.35 -3.42 11.73
C VAL A 239 -6.82 -3.54 12.13
N VAL A 240 -7.54 -2.41 12.22
CA VAL A 240 -8.97 -2.41 12.58
C VAL A 240 -9.79 -3.18 11.55
N ARG A 241 -9.58 -2.93 10.27
CA ARG A 241 -10.29 -3.59 9.17
C ARG A 241 -10.05 -5.09 9.18
N GLN A 242 -8.80 -5.53 9.24
CA GLN A 242 -8.47 -6.97 9.24
C GLN A 242 -9.09 -7.67 10.45
N THR A 243 -9.03 -7.04 11.62
CA THR A 243 -9.62 -7.59 12.84
C THR A 243 -11.15 -7.69 12.72
N LEU A 244 -11.81 -6.65 12.23
CA LEU A 244 -13.27 -6.66 12.05
C LEU A 244 -13.72 -7.70 11.04
N VAL A 245 -13.02 -7.83 9.90
CA VAL A 245 -13.32 -8.87 8.90
C VAL A 245 -13.19 -10.25 9.50
N GLN A 246 -12.18 -10.50 10.34
CA GLN A 246 -11.99 -11.81 10.97
C GLN A 246 -13.04 -12.11 12.05
N ILE A 247 -13.38 -11.13 12.89
CA ILE A 247 -14.35 -11.31 13.98
C ILE A 247 -15.77 -11.48 13.43
N LEU A 248 -16.13 -10.70 12.40
CA LEU A 248 -17.49 -10.72 11.83
C LEU A 248 -17.71 -11.86 10.83
N THR A 249 -16.67 -12.59 10.46
CA THR A 249 -16.77 -13.68 9.49
C THR A 249 -16.71 -15.04 10.20
N PRO A 250 -17.74 -15.91 10.04
CA PRO A 250 -17.71 -17.28 10.53
C PRO A 250 -16.52 -18.05 9.96
N ASP A 251 -15.95 -18.98 10.76
CA ASP A 251 -14.74 -19.74 10.41
C ASP A 251 -14.82 -20.43 9.05
N GLU A 252 -16.00 -20.97 8.71
CA GLU A 252 -16.27 -21.67 7.44
C GLU A 252 -16.16 -20.75 6.21
N LYS A 253 -16.37 -19.45 6.37
CA LYS A 253 -16.36 -18.47 5.29
C LYS A 253 -15.11 -17.58 5.28
N ARG A 254 -14.24 -17.63 6.31
CA ARG A 254 -13.06 -16.76 6.44
C ARG A 254 -12.16 -16.78 5.21
N GLY A 255 -11.85 -17.95 4.67
CA GLY A 255 -10.99 -18.05 3.49
C GLY A 255 -11.59 -17.35 2.27
N ARG A 256 -12.91 -17.52 2.06
CA ARG A 256 -13.64 -16.91 0.93
C ARG A 256 -13.72 -15.39 1.06
N VAL A 257 -14.04 -14.89 2.24
CA VAL A 257 -14.09 -13.45 2.53
C VAL A 257 -12.71 -12.80 2.45
N SER A 258 -11.66 -13.48 2.95
CA SER A 258 -10.28 -13.01 2.83
C SER A 258 -9.83 -12.94 1.37
N ALA A 259 -10.20 -13.89 0.53
CA ALA A 259 -9.91 -13.85 -0.91
C ALA A 259 -10.57 -12.64 -1.58
N VAL A 260 -11.85 -12.38 -1.27
CA VAL A 260 -12.58 -11.20 -1.76
C VAL A 260 -11.91 -9.91 -1.28
N ASN A 261 -11.59 -9.80 0.01
CA ASN A 261 -10.88 -8.64 0.57
C ASN A 261 -9.52 -8.39 -0.11
N SER A 262 -8.74 -9.45 -0.35
CA SER A 262 -7.46 -9.33 -1.08
C SER A 262 -7.64 -8.87 -2.52
N LEU A 263 -8.70 -9.29 -3.18
CA LEU A 263 -9.05 -8.83 -4.53
C LEU A 263 -9.34 -7.33 -4.53
N PHE A 264 -10.14 -6.85 -3.57
CA PHE A 264 -10.43 -5.41 -3.43
C PHE A 264 -9.16 -4.60 -3.16
N ILE A 265 -8.29 -5.06 -2.24
CA ILE A 265 -7.01 -4.40 -1.94
C ILE A 265 -6.10 -4.36 -3.18
N GLY A 266 -5.95 -5.47 -3.88
CA GLY A 266 -5.13 -5.53 -5.09
C GLY A 266 -5.65 -4.59 -6.17
N THR A 267 -6.95 -4.64 -6.44
CA THR A 267 -7.61 -3.79 -7.45
C THR A 267 -7.48 -2.30 -7.10
N SER A 268 -7.67 -1.92 -5.83
CA SER A 268 -7.57 -0.52 -5.40
C SER A 268 -6.14 0.02 -5.54
N ASN A 269 -5.11 -0.79 -5.26
CA ASN A 269 -3.72 -0.39 -5.43
C ASN A 269 -3.37 -0.13 -6.90
N GLU A 270 -3.73 -1.06 -7.80
CA GLU A 270 -3.40 -0.95 -9.22
C GLU A 270 -4.20 0.18 -9.90
N LEU A 271 -5.49 0.27 -9.64
CA LEU A 271 -6.33 1.34 -10.18
C LEU A 271 -5.96 2.70 -9.58
N GLY A 272 -5.59 2.75 -8.30
CA GLY A 272 -5.14 3.97 -7.63
C GLY A 272 -3.85 4.52 -8.23
N GLY A 273 -2.87 3.65 -8.51
CA GLY A 273 -1.66 4.01 -9.23
C GLY A 273 -1.94 4.54 -10.63
N SER A 274 -2.78 3.83 -11.38
CA SER A 274 -3.19 4.22 -12.74
C SER A 274 -3.93 5.57 -12.74
N ARG A 275 -4.88 5.75 -11.83
CA ARG A 275 -5.61 7.02 -11.65
C ARG A 275 -4.64 8.16 -11.34
N SER A 276 -3.72 7.97 -10.40
CA SER A 276 -2.78 9.01 -10.00
C SER A 276 -1.88 9.44 -11.15
N GLY A 277 -1.38 8.48 -11.94
CA GLY A 277 -0.59 8.76 -13.14
C GLY A 277 -1.41 9.45 -14.23
N LEU A 278 -2.65 9.00 -14.47
CA LEU A 278 -3.53 9.60 -15.48
C LEU A 278 -3.89 11.05 -15.13
N VAL A 279 -4.28 11.32 -13.89
CA VAL A 279 -4.58 12.69 -13.44
C VAL A 279 -3.35 13.57 -13.53
N ALA A 280 -2.18 13.08 -13.10
CA ALA A 280 -0.94 13.83 -13.25
C ALA A 280 -0.65 14.17 -14.72
N TYR A 281 -0.86 13.23 -15.64
CA TYR A 281 -0.68 13.44 -17.09
C TYR A 281 -1.69 14.45 -17.67
N LEU A 282 -2.97 14.30 -17.37
CA LEU A 282 -4.03 15.18 -17.91
C LEU A 282 -3.86 16.65 -17.48
N PHE A 283 -3.34 16.89 -16.31
CA PHE A 283 -3.07 18.23 -15.78
C PHE A 283 -1.62 18.68 -15.97
N THR A 284 -0.85 18.01 -16.84
CA THR A 284 0.47 18.45 -17.32
C THR A 284 0.31 19.60 -18.30
N THR A 285 -0.38 20.69 -17.91
CA THR A 285 -0.50 21.90 -18.73
C THR A 285 0.50 22.94 -18.28
N PRO A 286 0.95 23.84 -19.19
CA PRO A 286 1.93 24.82 -18.80
C PRO A 286 1.37 25.76 -17.74
N SER A 287 2.03 25.80 -16.59
CA SER A 287 2.42 27.03 -15.98
C SER A 287 1.73 27.69 -14.80
N PHE A 288 1.08 27.02 -13.88
CA PHE A 288 0.88 27.73 -12.59
C PHE A 288 2.14 27.74 -11.70
N LEU A 289 3.04 26.77 -11.88
CA LEU A 289 4.19 26.54 -10.99
C LEU A 289 5.53 26.38 -11.75
N GLY A 290 5.62 26.86 -12.98
CA GLY A 290 6.86 26.83 -13.76
C GLY A 290 7.28 25.45 -14.31
N ASN A 291 6.73 24.35 -13.80
CA ASN A 291 6.99 22.99 -14.27
C ASN A 291 5.67 22.22 -14.42
N ALA A 292 5.33 21.88 -15.65
CA ALA A 292 4.08 21.23 -16.01
C ALA A 292 3.89 19.87 -15.30
N ALA A 293 4.95 19.04 -15.20
CA ALA A 293 4.90 17.74 -14.54
C ALA A 293 4.65 17.88 -13.02
N ALA A 294 5.28 18.86 -12.38
CA ALA A 294 5.07 19.18 -10.97
C ALA A 294 3.62 19.57 -10.69
N THR A 295 3.03 20.42 -11.53
CA THR A 295 1.63 20.87 -11.41
C THR A 295 0.67 19.68 -11.48
N GLY A 296 0.83 18.79 -12.46
CA GLY A 296 0.01 17.60 -12.60
C GLY A 296 0.11 16.66 -11.39
N ALA A 297 1.32 16.45 -10.84
CA ALA A 297 1.54 15.64 -9.67
C ALA A 297 0.86 16.22 -8.41
N ILE A 298 0.96 17.54 -8.20
CA ILE A 298 0.30 18.23 -7.09
C ILE A 298 -1.22 18.11 -7.18
N ILE A 299 -1.81 18.39 -8.34
CA ILE A 299 -3.25 18.27 -8.57
C ILE A 299 -3.71 16.82 -8.33
N SER A 300 -2.97 15.84 -8.84
CA SER A 300 -3.29 14.42 -8.61
C SER A 300 -3.31 14.06 -7.13
N THR A 301 -2.33 14.53 -6.36
CA THR A 301 -2.21 14.27 -4.92
C THR A 301 -3.33 14.96 -4.14
N VAL A 302 -3.55 16.26 -4.39
CA VAL A 302 -4.56 17.05 -3.67
C VAL A 302 -5.97 16.52 -3.95
N THR A 303 -6.29 16.28 -5.23
CA THR A 303 -7.59 15.67 -5.60
C THR A 303 -7.78 14.29 -5.02
N GLY A 304 -6.69 13.51 -4.89
CA GLY A 304 -6.69 12.22 -4.22
C GLY A 304 -7.04 12.32 -2.74
N GLY A 305 -6.40 13.21 -2.03
CA GLY A 305 -6.67 13.45 -0.60
C GLY A 305 -8.09 13.99 -0.36
N ILE A 306 -8.57 14.93 -1.20
CA ILE A 306 -9.97 15.41 -1.14
C ILE A 306 -10.93 14.25 -1.39
N GLY A 307 -10.69 13.44 -2.42
CA GLY A 307 -11.51 12.28 -2.72
C GLY A 307 -11.56 11.28 -1.55
N THR A 308 -10.44 11.06 -0.88
CA THR A 308 -10.39 10.22 0.35
C THR A 308 -11.27 10.80 1.46
N LEU A 309 -11.22 12.11 1.70
CA LEU A 309 -12.10 12.76 2.69
C LEU A 309 -13.58 12.63 2.32
N LEU A 310 -13.92 12.81 1.05
CA LEU A 310 -15.28 12.59 0.56
C LEU A 310 -15.73 11.13 0.74
N ALA A 311 -14.85 10.16 0.49
CA ALA A 311 -15.12 8.75 0.76
C ALA A 311 -15.39 8.48 2.24
N VAL A 312 -14.61 9.07 3.15
CA VAL A 312 -14.86 8.98 4.59
C VAL A 312 -16.24 9.53 4.97
N LEU A 313 -16.60 10.71 4.45
CA LEU A 313 -17.90 11.33 4.70
C LEU A 313 -19.05 10.48 4.15
N ALA A 314 -18.91 9.99 2.93
CA ALA A 314 -19.91 9.13 2.27
C ALA A 314 -20.11 7.82 3.06
N VAL A 315 -19.03 7.14 3.45
CA VAL A 315 -19.11 5.90 4.22
C VAL A 315 -19.67 6.16 5.63
N ALA A 316 -19.26 7.23 6.29
CA ALA A 316 -19.79 7.59 7.60
C ALA A 316 -21.29 7.94 7.58
N TRP A 317 -21.80 8.40 6.43
CA TRP A 317 -23.23 8.70 6.23
C TRP A 317 -24.01 7.46 5.80
N LEU A 318 -23.49 6.67 4.86
CA LEU A 318 -24.19 5.48 4.32
C LEU A 318 -24.20 4.30 5.32
N TRP A 319 -23.17 4.17 6.14
CA TRP A 319 -23.04 3.08 7.11
C TRP A 319 -22.80 3.60 8.51
N PRO A 320 -23.84 4.18 9.16
CA PRO A 320 -23.72 4.72 10.53
C PRO A 320 -23.36 3.64 11.57
N GLU A 321 -23.60 2.38 11.26
CA GLU A 321 -23.21 1.23 12.08
C GLU A 321 -21.70 1.17 12.34
N ILE A 322 -20.88 1.57 11.35
CA ILE A 322 -19.42 1.62 11.50
C ILE A 322 -19.04 2.62 12.59
N ARG A 323 -19.65 3.80 12.63
CA ARG A 323 -19.37 4.82 13.65
C ARG A 323 -19.71 4.35 15.06
N ARG A 324 -20.71 3.46 15.19
CA ARG A 324 -21.20 2.95 16.47
C ARG A 324 -20.48 1.68 16.90
N TYR A 325 -19.67 1.09 16.02
CA TYR A 325 -18.96 -0.14 16.36
C TYR A 325 -17.97 0.11 17.51
N GLY A 326 -18.13 -0.68 18.59
CA GLY A 326 -17.40 -0.53 19.84
C GLY A 326 -16.06 -1.24 19.87
N LYS A 327 -15.84 -2.04 20.93
CA LYS A 327 -14.58 -2.72 21.22
C LYS A 327 -14.23 -3.77 20.16
N LEU A 328 -12.93 -3.83 19.79
CA LEU A 328 -12.31 -5.03 19.31
C LEU A 328 -12.11 -5.94 20.54
N ALA A 329 -13.08 -6.81 20.78
CA ALA A 329 -13.03 -7.74 21.89
C ALA A 329 -12.13 -8.94 21.55
#